data_38047be2d195ab22d94808370301fb59
#
_entry.id   38047be2d195ab22d94808370301fb59
#
_cell.length_a   1.000
_cell.length_b   1.000
_cell.length_c   1.000
_cell.angle_alpha   90.00
_cell.angle_beta   90.00
_cell.angle_gamma   90.00
#
_symmetry.space_group_name_H-M   'P 1'
#
loop_
_entity.id
_entity.type
_entity.pdbx_description
1 polymer ?
#
loop_
_entity_poly.entity_id
_entity_poly.type
_entity_poly.pdbx_seq_one_letter_code
_entity_poly.pdbx_strand_id
1 'polypeptide(L)'
;MGTIVFFYFATVIVATAALVVALRSPVYNALALLVMFFHVAGLFVTLHAEFLAIIQILVYAGAILVLYLFVVMLLNLKREERFHHQMTVGLFLGCMLFAEAVLLVVKGETSLDTNLPGQEATLHL
;
A
#
# COMPACT_ATOMS: atom_id res chain seq x y z
N MET A 1 -10.83 -19.48 6.73
CA MET A 1 -9.38 -19.52 6.48
C MET A 1 -8.90 -18.28 5.71
N GLY A 2 -9.54 -17.88 4.61
CA GLY A 2 -9.11 -16.76 3.77
C GLY A 2 -9.04 -15.40 4.49
N THR A 3 -9.97 -15.10 5.37
CA THR A 3 -10.03 -13.83 6.11
C THR A 3 -8.82 -13.64 7.04
N ILE A 4 -8.41 -14.69 7.74
CA ILE A 4 -7.26 -14.65 8.66
C ILE A 4 -5.96 -14.41 7.87
N VAL A 5 -5.80 -15.11 6.74
CA VAL A 5 -4.65 -14.95 5.85
C VAL A 5 -4.61 -13.53 5.27
N PHE A 6 -5.75 -13.00 4.86
CA PHE A 6 -5.86 -11.61 4.38
C PHE A 6 -5.40 -10.60 5.45
N PHE A 7 -5.91 -10.70 6.68
CA PHE A 7 -5.52 -9.80 7.76
C PHE A 7 -4.04 -9.91 8.13
N TYR A 8 -3.47 -11.11 8.05
CA TYR A 8 -2.03 -11.30 8.24
C TYR A 8 -1.23 -10.49 7.19
N PHE A 9 -1.49 -10.69 5.90
CA PHE A 9 -0.80 -9.96 4.84
C PHE A 9 -1.03 -8.45 4.94
N ALA A 10 -2.26 -8.02 5.18
CA ALA A 10 -2.59 -6.60 5.33
C ALA A 10 -1.82 -5.95 6.48
N THR A 11 -1.75 -6.59 7.63
CA THR A 11 -1.02 -6.08 8.79
C THR A 11 0.49 -5.96 8.51
N VAL A 12 1.08 -6.97 7.89
CA VAL A 12 2.51 -6.95 7.56
C VAL A 12 2.82 -5.89 6.51
N ILE A 13 1.96 -5.73 5.49
CA ILE A 13 2.11 -4.69 4.46
C ILE A 13 2.07 -3.30 5.10
N VAL A 14 1.10 -3.02 5.97
CA VAL A 14 1.00 -1.72 6.66
C VAL A 14 2.19 -1.48 7.58
N ALA A 15 2.61 -2.48 8.35
CA ALA A 15 3.77 -2.37 9.23
C ALA A 15 5.07 -2.11 8.45
N THR A 16 5.31 -2.84 7.37
CA THR A 16 6.50 -2.64 6.52
C THR A 16 6.44 -1.32 5.76
N ALA A 17 5.27 -0.86 5.31
CA ALA A 17 5.08 0.46 4.71
C ALA A 17 5.43 1.59 5.69
N ALA A 18 5.00 1.48 6.95
CA ALA A 18 5.39 2.42 7.99
C ALA A 18 6.92 2.41 8.24
N LEU A 19 7.53 1.22 8.19
CA LEU A 19 8.98 1.07 8.33
C LEU A 19 9.74 1.75 7.18
N VAL A 20 9.26 1.62 5.93
CA VAL A 20 9.84 2.28 4.74
C VAL A 20 9.92 3.79 4.94
N VAL A 21 8.89 4.39 5.53
CA VAL A 21 8.86 5.84 5.77
C VAL A 21 9.70 6.24 6.99
N ALA A 22 9.73 5.40 8.02
CA ALA A 22 10.41 5.69 9.29
C ALA A 22 11.93 5.53 9.23
N LEU A 23 12.44 4.63 8.39
CA LEU A 23 13.87 4.38 8.27
C LEU A 23 14.59 5.55 7.60
N ARG A 24 15.74 5.90 8.14
CA ARG A 24 16.56 7.02 7.65
C ARG A 24 17.53 6.66 6.54
N SER A 25 17.89 5.38 6.44
CA SER A 25 18.86 4.92 5.43
C SER A 25 18.17 4.47 4.15
N PRO A 26 18.56 4.99 2.97
CA PRO A 26 17.95 4.62 1.71
C PRO A 26 18.04 3.12 1.39
N VAL A 27 19.13 2.47 1.79
CA VAL A 27 19.32 1.03 1.56
C VAL A 27 18.35 0.21 2.42
N TYR A 28 18.21 0.56 3.71
CA TYR A 28 17.24 -0.13 4.58
C TYR A 28 15.79 0.14 4.17
N ASN A 29 15.49 1.34 3.65
CA ASN A 29 14.18 1.63 3.06
C ASN A 29 13.88 0.72 1.89
N ALA A 30 14.85 0.52 0.99
CA ALA A 30 14.71 -0.37 -0.16
C ALA A 30 14.50 -1.83 0.28
N LEU A 31 15.21 -2.29 1.32
CA LEU A 31 15.02 -3.65 1.86
C LEU A 31 13.64 -3.82 2.50
N ALA A 32 13.17 -2.83 3.26
CA ALA A 32 11.82 -2.85 3.83
C ALA A 32 10.74 -2.85 2.73
N LEU A 33 10.95 -2.08 1.67
CA LEU A 33 10.08 -2.05 0.50
C LEU A 33 10.07 -3.39 -0.25
N LEU A 34 11.22 -4.07 -0.32
CA LEU A 34 11.32 -5.41 -0.90
C LEU A 34 10.43 -6.40 -0.12
N VAL A 35 10.54 -6.40 1.21
CA VAL A 35 9.71 -7.26 2.08
C VAL A 35 8.23 -6.95 1.89
N MET A 36 7.87 -5.67 1.80
CA MET A 36 6.50 -5.24 1.53
C MET A 36 6.00 -5.79 0.19
N PHE A 37 6.78 -5.71 -0.88
CA PHE A 37 6.39 -6.19 -2.21
C PHE A 37 6.19 -7.69 -2.26
N PHE A 38 6.97 -8.48 -1.52
CA PHE A 38 6.73 -9.92 -1.40
C PHE A 38 5.40 -10.24 -0.71
N HIS A 39 5.04 -9.48 0.32
CA HIS A 39 3.76 -9.65 0.99
C HIS A 39 2.58 -9.20 0.12
N VAL A 40 2.75 -8.14 -0.67
CA VAL A 40 1.75 -7.72 -1.67
C VAL A 40 1.54 -8.80 -2.73
N ALA A 41 2.62 -9.42 -3.22
CA ALA A 41 2.51 -10.55 -4.15
C ALA A 41 1.78 -11.75 -3.52
N GLY A 42 2.08 -12.06 -2.24
CA GLY A 42 1.36 -13.08 -1.49
C GLY A 42 -0.13 -12.77 -1.36
N LEU A 43 -0.49 -11.50 -1.14
CA LEU A 43 -1.88 -11.06 -1.10
C LEU A 43 -2.57 -11.28 -2.47
N PHE A 44 -1.91 -10.96 -3.58
CA PHE A 44 -2.45 -11.21 -4.92
C PHE A 44 -2.70 -12.71 -5.17
N VAL A 45 -1.82 -13.58 -4.70
CA VAL A 45 -2.04 -15.04 -4.78
C VAL A 45 -3.29 -15.45 -4.01
N THR A 46 -3.51 -14.92 -2.81
CA THR A 46 -4.72 -15.24 -2.02
C THR A 46 -6.01 -14.74 -2.65
N LEU A 47 -5.92 -13.73 -3.51
CA LEU A 47 -7.04 -13.16 -4.28
C LEU A 47 -7.21 -13.84 -5.66
N HIS A 48 -6.51 -14.95 -5.92
CA HIS A 48 -6.49 -15.65 -7.23
C HIS A 48 -6.01 -14.78 -8.40
N ALA A 49 -5.23 -13.73 -8.12
CA ALA A 49 -4.63 -12.85 -9.11
C ALA A 49 -3.17 -13.23 -9.36
N GLU A 50 -2.92 -14.47 -9.76
CA GLU A 50 -1.57 -15.04 -9.92
C GLU A 50 -0.70 -14.26 -10.91
N PHE A 51 -1.31 -13.78 -11.99
CA PHE A 51 -0.60 -12.95 -12.98
C PHE A 51 -0.07 -11.65 -12.38
N LEU A 52 -0.87 -10.97 -11.54
CA LEU A 52 -0.45 -9.77 -10.83
C LEU A 52 0.67 -10.08 -9.83
N ALA A 53 0.59 -11.21 -9.16
CA ALA A 53 1.64 -11.64 -8.22
C ALA A 53 2.99 -11.83 -8.94
N ILE A 54 2.99 -12.45 -10.12
CA ILE A 54 4.19 -12.64 -10.94
C ILE A 54 4.77 -11.29 -11.37
N ILE A 55 3.96 -10.37 -11.86
CA ILE A 55 4.41 -9.02 -12.24
C ILE A 55 4.97 -8.29 -11.01
N GLN A 56 4.33 -8.38 -9.86
CA GLN A 56 4.78 -7.77 -8.62
C GLN A 56 6.20 -8.23 -8.25
N ILE A 57 6.49 -9.52 -8.38
CA ILE A 57 7.82 -10.06 -8.06
C ILE A 57 8.85 -9.73 -9.14
N LEU A 58 8.53 -9.98 -10.40
CA LEU A 58 9.50 -9.81 -11.49
C LEU A 58 9.82 -8.35 -11.79
N VAL A 59 8.79 -7.52 -11.90
CA VAL A 59 8.96 -6.12 -12.33
C VAL A 59 9.24 -5.22 -11.13
N TYR A 60 8.39 -5.24 -10.11
CA TYR A 60 8.54 -4.32 -8.99
C TYR A 60 9.66 -4.72 -8.03
N ALA A 61 9.67 -5.95 -7.53
CA ALA A 61 10.71 -6.40 -6.62
C ALA A 61 12.03 -6.72 -7.33
N GLY A 62 11.96 -7.34 -8.51
CA GLY A 62 13.14 -7.76 -9.26
C GLY A 62 13.80 -6.64 -10.06
N ALA A 63 13.09 -6.01 -10.98
CA ALA A 63 13.71 -5.04 -11.89
C ALA A 63 13.81 -3.64 -11.27
N ILE A 64 12.68 -3.06 -10.86
CA ILE A 64 12.63 -1.65 -10.43
C ILE A 64 13.37 -1.45 -9.10
N LEU A 65 13.09 -2.29 -8.11
CA LEU A 65 13.68 -2.12 -6.79
C LEU A 65 15.17 -2.43 -6.77
N VAL A 66 15.61 -3.44 -7.51
CA VAL A 66 17.04 -3.78 -7.63
C VAL A 66 17.80 -2.65 -8.34
N LEU A 67 17.22 -2.10 -9.42
CA LEU A 67 17.81 -0.94 -10.10
C LEU A 67 17.88 0.28 -9.16
N TYR A 68 16.83 0.55 -8.41
CA TYR A 68 16.79 1.62 -7.41
C TYR A 68 17.87 1.43 -6.34
N LEU A 69 17.99 0.22 -5.80
CA LEU A 69 18.99 -0.11 -4.80
C LEU A 69 20.41 0.09 -5.34
N PHE A 70 20.66 -0.33 -6.56
CA PHE A 70 21.94 -0.14 -7.23
C PHE A 70 22.29 1.35 -7.40
N VAL A 71 21.34 2.16 -7.88
CA VAL A 71 21.51 3.61 -8.05
C VAL A 71 21.79 4.29 -6.72
N VAL A 72 21.05 3.94 -5.68
CA VAL A 72 21.22 4.53 -4.34
C VAL A 72 22.57 4.17 -3.72
N MET A 73 23.06 2.97 -3.95
CA MET A 73 24.39 2.56 -3.51
C MET A 73 25.52 3.30 -4.23
N LEU A 74 25.35 3.58 -5.54
CA LEU A 74 26.35 4.33 -6.32
C LEU A 74 26.40 5.82 -5.99
N LEU A 75 25.25 6.42 -5.68
CA LEU A 75 25.12 7.86 -5.46
C LEU A 75 25.70 8.34 -4.13
N ASN A 76 26.14 7.45 -3.23
CA ASN A 76 26.72 7.79 -1.93
C ASN A 76 26.05 9.01 -1.28
N LEU A 77 24.74 8.95 -1.11
CA LEU A 77 23.92 10.01 -0.55
C LEU A 77 24.32 10.27 0.91
N LYS A 78 25.31 11.13 1.13
CA LYS A 78 25.56 11.71 2.45
C LYS A 78 24.37 12.60 2.76
N ARG A 79 23.47 12.10 3.58
CA ARG A 79 22.26 12.79 4.01
C ARG A 79 22.65 13.96 4.91
N GLU A 80 22.49 15.18 4.42
CA GLU A 80 22.44 16.36 5.30
C GLU A 80 21.12 16.30 6.10
N GLU A 81 21.28 16.12 7.40
CA GLU A 81 20.18 16.08 8.37
C GLU A 81 19.56 17.47 8.54
N ARG A 82 18.54 17.81 7.76
CA ARG A 82 17.72 19.02 7.97
C ARG A 82 16.24 18.80 7.76
N PHE A 83 15.62 17.81 8.44
CA PHE A 83 14.19 17.56 8.25
C PHE A 83 13.34 17.64 9.53
N HIS A 84 13.76 18.37 10.56
CA HIS A 84 12.96 18.41 11.80
C HIS A 84 11.67 19.24 11.69
N HIS A 85 11.59 20.20 10.79
CA HIS A 85 10.42 21.08 10.67
C HIS A 85 9.35 20.58 9.69
N GLN A 86 9.70 19.72 8.72
CA GLN A 86 8.78 19.24 7.69
C GLN A 86 7.97 18.01 8.11
N MET A 87 8.38 17.35 9.17
CA MET A 87 7.71 16.13 9.64
C MET A 87 6.27 16.40 10.14
N THR A 88 6.05 17.56 10.74
CA THR A 88 4.73 17.99 11.23
C THR A 88 3.76 18.27 10.07
N VAL A 89 4.25 18.91 9.00
CA VAL A 89 3.45 19.19 7.81
C VAL A 89 3.09 17.89 7.07
N GLY A 90 4.06 16.98 6.94
CA GLY A 90 3.84 15.67 6.33
C GLY A 90 2.83 14.81 7.11
N LEU A 91 2.90 14.83 8.44
CA LEU A 91 1.95 14.12 9.29
C LEU A 91 0.53 14.69 9.14
N PHE A 92 0.38 16.01 9.10
CA PHE A 92 -0.91 16.66 8.93
C PHE A 92 -1.54 16.33 7.57
N LEU A 93 -0.77 16.43 6.49
CA LEU A 93 -1.22 16.04 5.14
C LEU A 93 -1.56 14.54 5.06
N GLY A 94 -0.76 13.69 5.67
CA GLY A 94 -1.01 12.25 5.72
C GLY A 94 -2.31 11.91 6.45
N CYS A 95 -2.57 12.53 7.60
CA CYS A 95 -3.82 12.36 8.35
C CYS A 95 -5.04 12.88 7.56
N MET A 96 -4.90 14.00 6.85
CA MET A 96 -5.96 14.56 6.02
C MET A 96 -6.33 13.62 4.87
N LEU A 97 -5.34 13.12 4.13
CA LEU A 97 -5.55 12.17 3.04
C LEU A 97 -6.12 10.83 3.54
N PHE A 98 -5.66 10.36 4.70
CA PHE A 98 -6.19 9.14 5.31
C PHE A 98 -7.65 9.30 5.72
N ALA A 99 -8.01 10.44 6.32
CA ALA A 99 -9.40 10.74 6.69
C ALA A 99 -10.30 10.82 5.45
N GLU A 100 -9.82 11.44 4.36
CA GLU A 100 -10.56 11.51 3.09
C GLU A 100 -10.76 10.11 2.48
N ALA A 101 -9.73 9.28 2.48
CA ALA A 101 -9.84 7.89 1.99
C ALA A 101 -10.86 7.07 2.79
N VAL A 102 -10.86 7.18 4.13
CA VAL A 102 -11.83 6.52 5.01
C VAL A 102 -13.24 7.01 4.72
N LEU A 103 -13.44 8.33 4.54
CA LEU A 103 -14.74 8.91 4.21
C LEU A 103 -15.27 8.40 2.87
N LEU A 104 -14.40 8.26 1.85
CA LEU A 104 -14.79 7.73 0.54
C LEU A 104 -15.22 6.26 0.63
N VAL A 105 -14.51 5.45 1.39
CA VAL A 105 -14.87 4.03 1.61
C VAL A 105 -16.22 3.93 2.32
N VAL A 106 -16.43 4.67 3.41
CA VAL A 106 -17.68 4.64 4.17
C VAL A 106 -18.87 5.16 3.32
N LYS A 107 -18.67 6.23 2.54
CA LYS A 107 -19.70 6.72 1.62
C LYS A 107 -19.97 5.76 0.47
N GLY A 108 -18.96 5.06 -0.04
CA GLY A 108 -19.11 4.05 -1.07
C GLY A 108 -20.02 2.90 -0.62
N GLU A 109 -19.86 2.45 0.62
CA GLU A 109 -20.72 1.39 1.18
C GLU A 109 -22.17 1.85 1.35
N THR A 110 -22.42 3.08 1.81
CA THR A 110 -23.77 3.63 1.96
C THR A 110 -24.48 3.83 0.62
N SER A 111 -23.74 4.06 -0.47
CA SER A 111 -24.34 4.21 -1.81
C SER A 111 -24.72 2.87 -2.44
N LEU A 112 -24.10 1.79 -2.04
CA LEU A 112 -24.43 0.43 -2.50
C LEU A 112 -25.70 -0.10 -1.81
N ASP A 113 -25.92 0.24 -0.55
CA ASP A 113 -27.10 -0.17 0.23
C ASP A 113 -28.39 0.53 -0.22
N THR A 114 -28.32 1.70 -0.83
CA THR A 114 -29.49 2.43 -1.36
C THR A 114 -30.00 1.90 -2.70
N ASN A 115 -29.24 1.06 -3.39
CA ASN A 115 -29.62 0.43 -4.65
C ASN A 115 -30.10 -1.02 -4.48
N LEU A 116 -30.74 -1.36 -3.35
CA LEU A 116 -31.38 -2.67 -3.18
C LEU A 116 -32.59 -2.81 -4.12
N PRO A 117 -32.77 -4.00 -4.76
CA PRO A 117 -33.72 -4.23 -5.85
C PRO A 117 -35.16 -4.33 -5.35
N GLY A 118 -35.69 -3.23 -4.85
CA GLY A 118 -37.11 -3.11 -4.49
C GLY A 118 -37.92 -2.26 -5.46
N GLN A 119 -37.27 -1.54 -6.37
CA GLN A 119 -37.98 -0.60 -7.25
C GLN A 119 -38.32 -1.14 -8.63
N GLU A 120 -37.78 -2.25 -9.06
CA GLU A 120 -38.15 -2.82 -10.37
C GLU A 120 -39.46 -3.62 -10.36
N ALA A 121 -39.95 -3.99 -9.17
CA ALA A 121 -41.22 -4.76 -9.05
C ALA A 121 -42.48 -3.91 -9.28
N THR A 122 -42.39 -2.59 -9.28
CA THR A 122 -43.55 -1.68 -9.44
C THR A 122 -43.76 -1.13 -10.84
N LEU A 123 -42.85 -1.42 -11.78
CA LEU A 123 -42.95 -0.93 -13.17
C LEU A 123 -43.64 -1.92 -14.14
N HIS A 124 -44.04 -3.09 -13.66
CA HIS A 124 -44.73 -4.11 -14.48
C HIS A 124 -46.18 -4.40 -14.05
N LEU A 125 -46.82 -3.46 -13.40
CA LEU A 125 -48.28 -3.53 -13.14
C LEU A 125 -49.00 -2.51 -14.01
#